data_9141d04c675ff2e3b50be728e4431709
#
_entry.id   9141d04c675ff2e3b50be728e4431709
#
_cell.length_a   1.000
_cell.length_b   1.000
_cell.length_c   1.000
_cell.angle_alpha   90.00
_cell.angle_beta   90.00
_cell.angle_gamma   90.00
#
_symmetry.space_group_name_H-M   'P 1'
#
loop_
_entity.id
_entity.type
_entity.pdbx_description
1 polymer ?
#
loop_
_entity_poly.entity_id
_entity_poly.type
_entity_poly.pdbx_seq_one_letter_code
_entity_poly.pdbx_strand_id
1 'polypeptide(L)'
;MNFMLALVIMLSANLMGGQVNVNHCEVGTLVENGSATKYGFKKGDIITNIECKQTGVSYAVASYEDLHSDMTKKALKINSRNATLDITVRRGKNSIVIKAVSPYNEEQGRYVLGFMQVTRRMSVTEAFSYTFKELCEMSTAIFNALGQLVVNFASTIKQMSGPVGIYKVTSQVRESGSMTTLLYLVAMLSVNIGILNLLPIPGLDGYQAILSLIEGIIHREVPVKVKYALQVLGLALVFGLMIAVTYQDLLRFFK
;
A
#
# COMPACT_ATOMS: atom_id res chain seq x y z
N MET A 1 11.93 3.09 -19.71
CA MET A 1 13.11 2.98 -18.84
C MET A 1 12.76 2.99 -17.35
N ASN A 2 11.88 3.88 -16.90
CA ASN A 2 11.51 4.05 -15.48
C ASN A 2 10.93 2.79 -14.81
N PHE A 3 10.08 2.01 -15.50
CA PHE A 3 9.56 0.74 -14.97
C PHE A 3 10.65 -0.32 -14.75
N MET A 4 11.61 -0.41 -15.68
CA MET A 4 12.75 -1.34 -15.52
C MET A 4 13.61 -0.94 -14.33
N LEU A 5 13.86 0.36 -14.17
CA LEU A 5 14.60 0.88 -13.01
C LEU A 5 13.87 0.57 -11.71
N ALA A 6 12.56 0.85 -11.65
CA ALA A 6 11.75 0.56 -10.47
C ALA A 6 11.77 -0.94 -10.13
N LEU A 7 11.59 -1.81 -11.13
CA LEU A 7 11.63 -3.26 -10.95
C LEU A 7 12.96 -3.74 -10.37
N VAL A 8 14.09 -3.26 -10.90
CA VAL A 8 15.42 -3.62 -10.40
C VAL A 8 15.62 -3.14 -8.97
N ILE A 9 15.23 -1.91 -8.66
CA ILE A 9 15.36 -1.34 -7.31
C ILE A 9 14.47 -2.09 -6.31
N MET A 10 13.20 -2.34 -6.64
CA MET A 10 12.28 -3.09 -5.77
C MET A 10 12.74 -4.52 -5.56
N LEU A 11 13.19 -5.20 -6.61
CA LEU A 11 13.74 -6.55 -6.49
C LEU A 11 14.97 -6.58 -5.57
N SER A 12 15.85 -5.60 -5.72
CA SER A 12 17.03 -5.47 -4.85
C SER A 12 16.61 -5.24 -3.39
N ALA A 13 15.65 -4.36 -3.14
CA ALA A 13 15.12 -4.09 -1.81
C ALA A 13 14.48 -5.35 -1.19
N ASN A 14 13.68 -6.09 -1.96
CA ASN A 14 13.06 -7.33 -1.52
C ASN A 14 14.08 -8.43 -1.21
N LEU A 15 15.12 -8.54 -2.00
CA LEU A 15 16.20 -9.51 -1.75
C LEU A 15 17.06 -9.14 -0.54
N MET A 16 17.29 -7.84 -0.28
CA MET A 16 18.09 -7.36 0.85
C MET A 16 17.35 -7.48 2.18
N GLY A 17 16.08 -7.12 2.23
CA GLY A 17 15.33 -7.02 3.48
C GLY A 17 13.85 -7.42 3.40
N GLY A 18 13.40 -7.93 2.27
CA GLY A 18 12.01 -8.31 2.08
C GLY A 18 11.62 -9.47 3.00
N GLN A 19 10.47 -9.30 3.64
CA GLN A 19 9.90 -10.29 4.55
C GLN A 19 8.48 -10.64 4.12
N VAL A 20 8.14 -11.91 4.17
CA VAL A 20 6.77 -12.40 3.96
C VAL A 20 6.26 -13.03 5.23
N ASN A 21 4.96 -12.96 5.43
CA ASN A 21 4.30 -13.69 6.50
C ASN A 21 4.48 -15.19 6.28
N VAL A 22 4.64 -15.93 7.37
CA VAL A 22 4.54 -17.39 7.28
C VAL A 22 3.13 -17.81 6.85
N ASN A 23 3.00 -18.97 6.21
CA ASN A 23 1.74 -19.43 5.61
C ASN A 23 0.66 -19.85 6.64
N HIS A 24 0.84 -19.51 7.90
CA HIS A 24 -0.10 -19.79 8.99
C HIS A 24 -0.09 -18.64 9.99
N CYS A 25 -1.16 -18.52 10.79
CA CYS A 25 -1.29 -17.44 11.75
C CYS A 25 -0.52 -17.75 13.04
N GLU A 26 0.78 -17.50 13.06
CA GLU A 26 1.66 -17.73 14.21
C GLU A 26 1.88 -16.46 15.02
N VAL A 27 1.74 -16.56 16.34
CA VAL A 27 1.99 -15.46 17.27
C VAL A 27 3.51 -15.21 17.35
N GLY A 28 3.95 -14.07 16.89
CA GLY A 28 5.34 -13.61 16.97
C GLY A 28 5.62 -12.86 18.26
N THR A 29 6.02 -11.60 18.15
CA THR A 29 6.29 -10.76 19.31
C THR A 29 4.99 -10.24 19.93
N LEU A 30 4.83 -10.42 21.22
CA LEU A 30 3.69 -9.90 21.97
C LEU A 30 3.91 -8.41 22.28
N VAL A 31 2.85 -7.62 22.11
CA VAL A 31 2.86 -6.21 22.48
C VAL A 31 2.69 -6.09 23.99
N GLU A 32 3.54 -5.28 24.64
CA GLU A 32 3.38 -4.98 26.06
C GLU A 32 2.00 -4.40 26.35
N ASN A 33 1.33 -4.92 27.37
CA ASN A 33 -0.06 -4.58 27.74
C ASN A 33 -1.13 -4.93 26.68
N GLY A 34 -0.79 -5.68 25.63
CA GLY A 34 -1.75 -6.18 24.65
C GLY A 34 -2.65 -7.29 25.22
N SER A 35 -3.83 -7.48 24.57
CA SER A 35 -4.74 -8.57 24.96
C SER A 35 -4.06 -9.93 24.91
N ALA A 36 -3.23 -10.20 23.90
CA ALA A 36 -2.53 -11.47 23.78
C ALA A 36 -1.62 -11.74 24.98
N THR A 37 -0.87 -10.75 25.46
CA THR A 37 -0.01 -10.88 26.63
C THR A 37 -0.84 -11.15 27.90
N LYS A 38 -1.95 -10.40 28.07
CA LYS A 38 -2.82 -10.50 29.24
C LYS A 38 -3.51 -11.87 29.35
N TYR A 39 -3.89 -12.48 28.23
CA TYR A 39 -4.63 -13.74 28.20
C TYR A 39 -3.75 -14.97 27.97
N GLY A 40 -2.42 -14.84 28.07
CA GLY A 40 -1.50 -15.97 28.12
C GLY A 40 -1.16 -16.61 26.77
N PHE A 41 -1.27 -15.85 25.67
CA PHE A 41 -0.66 -16.25 24.40
C PHE A 41 0.86 -16.32 24.55
N LYS A 42 1.48 -17.21 23.83
CA LYS A 42 2.94 -17.34 23.79
C LYS A 42 3.45 -17.23 22.37
N LYS A 43 4.67 -16.77 22.22
CA LYS A 43 5.38 -16.80 20.95
C LYS A 43 5.41 -18.23 20.42
N GLY A 44 5.07 -18.41 19.13
CA GLY A 44 4.98 -19.72 18.49
C GLY A 44 3.61 -20.40 18.57
N ASP A 45 2.61 -19.79 19.23
CA ASP A 45 1.24 -20.27 19.17
C ASP A 45 0.68 -20.08 17.76
N ILE A 46 0.07 -21.10 17.18
CA ILE A 46 -0.57 -21.02 15.87
C ILE A 46 -2.08 -20.93 16.08
N ILE A 47 -2.68 -19.81 15.71
CA ILE A 47 -4.12 -19.61 15.77
C ILE A 47 -4.76 -20.43 14.67
N THR A 48 -5.73 -21.29 15.02
CA THR A 48 -6.41 -22.19 14.08
C THR A 48 -7.90 -21.91 13.98
N ASN A 49 -8.51 -21.35 15.03
CA ASN A 49 -9.93 -21.02 15.04
C ASN A 49 -10.22 -19.84 15.99
N ILE A 50 -11.23 -19.05 15.62
CA ILE A 50 -11.78 -17.97 16.46
C ILE A 50 -13.28 -18.18 16.58
N GLU A 51 -13.78 -18.17 17.79
CA GLU A 51 -15.21 -18.20 18.09
C GLU A 51 -15.62 -16.97 18.89
N CYS A 52 -16.60 -16.23 18.41
CA CYS A 52 -17.16 -15.09 19.14
C CYS A 52 -18.25 -15.56 20.10
N LYS A 53 -18.02 -15.45 21.40
CA LYS A 53 -18.98 -15.86 22.45
C LYS A 53 -20.29 -15.07 22.44
N GLN A 54 -20.25 -13.82 21.97
CA GLN A 54 -21.43 -12.95 21.97
C GLN A 54 -22.43 -13.31 20.87
N THR A 55 -21.97 -13.91 19.78
CA THR A 55 -22.80 -14.21 18.60
C THR A 55 -22.78 -15.69 18.18
N GLY A 56 -21.88 -16.49 18.75
CA GLY A 56 -21.67 -17.88 18.36
C GLY A 56 -21.03 -18.07 16.98
N VAL A 57 -20.56 -16.98 16.35
CA VAL A 57 -19.91 -17.08 15.03
C VAL A 57 -18.51 -17.63 15.21
N SER A 58 -18.13 -18.61 14.38
CA SER A 58 -16.82 -19.25 14.40
C SER A 58 -16.18 -19.25 13.02
N TYR A 59 -14.88 -18.99 12.97
CA TYR A 59 -14.07 -18.97 11.76
C TYR A 59 -12.80 -19.79 11.93
N ALA A 60 -12.51 -20.63 10.94
CA ALA A 60 -11.20 -21.27 10.82
C ALA A 60 -10.18 -20.29 10.27
N VAL A 61 -9.04 -20.16 10.95
CA VAL A 61 -7.96 -19.24 10.59
C VAL A 61 -6.82 -20.04 9.96
N ALA A 62 -6.60 -19.86 8.66
CA ALA A 62 -5.48 -20.46 7.96
C ALA A 62 -4.30 -19.47 7.81
N SER A 63 -4.59 -18.17 7.69
CA SER A 63 -3.60 -17.11 7.45
C SER A 63 -3.82 -15.89 8.35
N TYR A 64 -2.89 -14.94 8.30
CA TYR A 64 -3.09 -13.63 8.94
C TYR A 64 -4.17 -12.80 8.24
N GLU A 65 -4.36 -12.97 6.94
CA GLU A 65 -5.39 -12.27 6.17
C GLU A 65 -6.78 -12.72 6.64
N ASP A 66 -6.98 -14.03 6.85
CA ASP A 66 -8.21 -14.56 7.42
C ASP A 66 -8.45 -13.99 8.81
N LEU A 67 -7.44 -14.04 9.71
CA LEU A 67 -7.55 -13.45 11.04
C LEU A 67 -7.98 -11.99 10.98
N HIS A 68 -7.41 -11.20 10.08
CA HIS A 68 -7.70 -9.78 9.96
C HIS A 68 -9.11 -9.51 9.42
N SER A 69 -9.58 -10.28 8.44
CA SER A 69 -10.92 -10.14 7.87
C SER A 69 -12.01 -10.57 8.87
N ASP A 70 -11.74 -11.63 9.64
CA ASP A 70 -12.68 -12.22 10.58
C ASP A 70 -12.80 -11.43 11.89
N MET A 71 -11.79 -10.64 12.25
CA MET A 71 -11.77 -9.79 13.43
C MET A 71 -12.47 -8.43 13.26
N THR A 72 -13.34 -8.29 12.27
CA THR A 72 -14.12 -7.06 12.04
C THR A 72 -15.48 -7.10 12.75
N LYS A 73 -16.07 -5.92 13.02
CA LYS A 73 -17.44 -5.83 13.57
C LYS A 73 -18.46 -6.54 12.69
N LYS A 74 -18.29 -6.45 11.37
CA LYS A 74 -19.19 -7.07 10.37
C LYS A 74 -19.08 -8.60 10.41
N ALA A 75 -17.87 -9.14 10.42
CA ALA A 75 -17.64 -10.58 10.44
C ALA A 75 -18.12 -11.19 11.76
N LEU A 76 -17.76 -10.63 12.90
CA LEU A 76 -18.18 -11.11 14.22
C LEU A 76 -19.63 -10.76 14.57
N LYS A 77 -20.31 -9.95 13.73
CA LYS A 77 -21.70 -9.49 13.94
C LYS A 77 -21.93 -8.82 15.29
N ILE A 78 -20.94 -8.09 15.80
CA ILE A 78 -21.01 -7.37 17.07
C ILE A 78 -20.74 -5.88 16.86
N ASN A 79 -21.38 -5.06 17.69
CA ASN A 79 -21.21 -3.59 17.66
C ASN A 79 -20.72 -3.05 19.00
N SER A 80 -19.97 -3.85 19.75
CA SER A 80 -19.39 -3.46 21.04
C SER A 80 -17.95 -2.97 20.89
N ARG A 81 -17.45 -2.25 21.91
CA ARG A 81 -16.04 -1.83 21.97
C ARG A 81 -15.08 -3.03 22.21
N ASN A 82 -15.59 -4.12 22.76
CA ASN A 82 -14.79 -5.31 23.08
C ASN A 82 -15.48 -6.56 22.52
N ALA A 83 -14.70 -7.46 21.93
CA ALA A 83 -15.12 -8.80 21.54
C ALA A 83 -14.61 -9.82 22.54
N THR A 84 -15.52 -10.68 23.05
CA THR A 84 -15.13 -11.85 23.85
C THR A 84 -14.99 -13.04 22.93
N LEU A 85 -13.77 -13.57 22.82
CA LEU A 85 -13.37 -14.57 21.85
C LEU A 85 -12.80 -15.79 22.55
N ASP A 86 -13.22 -16.97 22.11
CA ASP A 86 -12.54 -18.23 22.37
C ASP A 86 -11.65 -18.52 21.17
N ILE A 87 -10.33 -18.45 21.40
CA ILE A 87 -9.33 -18.60 20.35
C ILE A 87 -8.63 -19.93 20.53
N THR A 88 -8.78 -20.81 19.57
CA THR A 88 -8.07 -22.09 19.56
C THR A 88 -6.69 -21.89 18.99
N VAL A 89 -5.67 -22.21 19.77
CA VAL A 89 -4.27 -22.15 19.37
C VAL A 89 -3.62 -23.53 19.45
N ARG A 90 -2.79 -23.83 18.49
CA ARG A 90 -1.92 -24.99 18.52
C ARG A 90 -0.57 -24.58 19.12
N ARG A 91 -0.26 -25.12 20.30
CA ARG A 91 1.02 -24.91 21.02
C ARG A 91 1.82 -26.20 20.99
N GLY A 92 2.77 -26.29 20.05
CA GLY A 92 3.47 -27.55 19.77
C GLY A 92 2.52 -28.63 19.25
N LYS A 93 2.34 -29.71 20.01
CA LYS A 93 1.41 -30.81 19.66
C LYS A 93 0.02 -30.67 20.28
N ASN A 94 -0.17 -29.72 21.19
CA ASN A 94 -1.42 -29.57 21.96
C ASN A 94 -2.30 -28.45 21.36
N SER A 95 -3.61 -28.67 21.35
CA SER A 95 -4.58 -27.63 21.03
C SER A 95 -5.13 -27.06 22.34
N ILE A 96 -5.11 -25.74 22.48
CA ILE A 96 -5.51 -25.01 23.69
C ILE A 96 -6.50 -23.93 23.28
N VAL A 97 -7.58 -23.77 24.05
CA VAL A 97 -8.52 -22.68 23.87
C VAL A 97 -8.18 -21.56 24.85
N ILE A 98 -7.90 -20.38 24.31
CA ILE A 98 -7.60 -19.18 25.09
C ILE A 98 -8.81 -18.27 25.05
N LYS A 99 -9.38 -17.96 26.22
CA LYS A 99 -10.48 -16.99 26.33
C LYS A 99 -9.91 -15.59 26.45
N ALA A 100 -10.11 -14.78 25.40
CA ALA A 100 -9.55 -13.45 25.32
C ALA A 100 -10.64 -12.40 25.09
N VAL A 101 -10.40 -11.21 25.62
CA VAL A 101 -11.18 -10.02 25.29
C VAL A 101 -10.31 -9.12 24.40
N SER A 102 -10.80 -8.84 23.22
CA SER A 102 -10.09 -8.05 22.21
C SER A 102 -10.76 -6.69 22.05
N PRO A 103 -10.06 -5.58 22.28
CA PRO A 103 -10.59 -4.23 22.07
C PRO A 103 -10.68 -3.92 20.57
N TYR A 104 -11.68 -3.10 20.22
CA TYR A 104 -11.82 -2.58 18.86
C TYR A 104 -10.87 -1.40 18.63
N ASN A 105 -10.07 -1.47 17.59
CA ASN A 105 -9.21 -0.37 17.15
C ASN A 105 -9.91 0.36 15.98
N GLU A 106 -10.24 1.63 16.17
CA GLU A 106 -10.96 2.44 15.17
C GLU A 106 -10.10 2.74 13.94
N GLU A 107 -8.80 2.95 14.12
CA GLU A 107 -7.86 3.22 13.02
C GLU A 107 -7.69 2.00 12.10
N GLN A 108 -7.68 0.81 12.67
CA GLN A 108 -7.54 -0.44 11.92
C GLN A 108 -8.88 -1.05 11.47
N GLY A 109 -10.00 -0.53 11.98
CA GLY A 109 -11.34 -1.01 11.65
C GLY A 109 -11.65 -2.45 12.14
N ARG A 110 -10.91 -2.97 13.12
CA ARG A 110 -11.00 -4.35 13.61
C ARG A 110 -10.66 -4.50 15.10
N TYR A 111 -11.01 -5.67 15.65
CA TYR A 111 -10.56 -6.07 16.99
C TYR A 111 -9.11 -6.51 16.94
N VAL A 112 -8.32 -6.13 17.96
CA VAL A 112 -6.87 -6.33 17.97
C VAL A 112 -6.45 -7.17 19.18
N LEU A 113 -5.68 -8.22 18.94
CA LEU A 113 -5.14 -9.08 19.99
C LEU A 113 -3.82 -8.55 20.57
N GLY A 114 -3.08 -7.75 19.82
CA GLY A 114 -1.83 -7.15 20.29
C GLY A 114 -0.64 -8.11 20.23
N PHE A 115 -0.42 -8.73 19.09
CA PHE A 115 0.82 -9.44 18.76
C PHE A 115 1.25 -9.08 17.32
N MET A 116 2.54 -9.22 17.08
CA MET A 116 3.11 -9.10 15.73
C MET A 116 3.15 -10.48 15.08
N GLN A 117 2.90 -10.52 13.79
CA GLN A 117 2.99 -11.76 13.01
C GLN A 117 4.45 -12.20 12.84
N VAL A 118 4.65 -13.49 12.65
CA VAL A 118 5.97 -14.04 12.32
C VAL A 118 6.23 -13.83 10.83
N THR A 119 7.38 -13.26 10.52
CA THR A 119 7.83 -13.05 9.16
C THR A 119 9.11 -13.85 8.91
N ARG A 120 9.32 -14.25 7.68
CA ARG A 120 10.56 -14.87 7.21
C ARG A 120 11.10 -14.10 6.00
N ARG A 121 12.38 -14.24 5.74
CA ARG A 121 12.95 -13.68 4.51
C ARG A 121 12.33 -14.32 3.28
N MET A 122 12.13 -13.54 2.25
CA MET A 122 11.67 -14.01 0.95
C MET A 122 12.74 -14.89 0.30
N SER A 123 12.31 -15.96 -0.38
CA SER A 123 13.15 -16.65 -1.35
C SER A 123 13.29 -15.80 -2.62
N VAL A 124 14.26 -16.13 -3.48
CA VAL A 124 14.48 -15.37 -4.73
C VAL A 124 13.25 -15.40 -5.65
N THR A 125 12.59 -16.54 -5.74
CA THR A 125 11.38 -16.71 -6.56
C THR A 125 10.20 -15.93 -6.00
N GLU A 126 10.03 -15.90 -4.67
CA GLU A 126 9.02 -15.11 -4.00
C GLU A 126 9.28 -13.61 -4.16
N ALA A 127 10.53 -13.17 -3.99
CA ALA A 127 10.92 -11.78 -4.18
C ALA A 127 10.59 -11.28 -5.59
N PHE A 128 10.83 -12.10 -6.62
CA PHE A 128 10.49 -11.76 -8.00
C PHE A 128 8.97 -11.65 -8.20
N SER A 129 8.22 -12.66 -7.78
CA SER A 129 6.75 -12.68 -7.89
C SER A 129 6.11 -11.53 -7.11
N TYR A 130 6.58 -11.28 -5.88
CA TYR A 130 6.12 -10.20 -5.02
C TYR A 130 6.41 -8.82 -5.62
N THR A 131 7.62 -8.61 -6.13
CA THR A 131 8.02 -7.36 -6.80
C THR A 131 7.14 -7.06 -7.99
N PHE A 132 6.84 -8.06 -8.81
CA PHE A 132 5.96 -7.86 -9.98
C PHE A 132 4.53 -7.52 -9.57
N LYS A 133 3.98 -8.23 -8.58
CA LYS A 133 2.66 -7.94 -8.01
C LYS A 133 2.59 -6.52 -7.46
N GLU A 134 3.57 -6.12 -6.66
CA GLU A 134 3.66 -4.80 -6.05
C GLU A 134 3.79 -3.68 -7.09
N LEU A 135 4.56 -3.91 -8.16
CA LEU A 135 4.66 -2.98 -9.29
C LEU A 135 3.29 -2.78 -9.98
N CYS A 136 2.54 -3.85 -10.18
CA CYS A 136 1.18 -3.79 -10.75
C CYS A 136 0.21 -3.05 -9.80
N GLU A 137 0.27 -3.32 -8.50
CA GLU A 137 -0.57 -2.65 -7.50
C GLU A 137 -0.28 -1.16 -7.43
N MET A 138 0.99 -0.76 -7.38
CA MET A 138 1.40 0.66 -7.43
C MET A 138 0.91 1.33 -8.71
N SER A 139 1.08 0.67 -9.86
CA SER A 139 0.62 1.21 -11.15
C SER A 139 -0.89 1.42 -11.15
N THR A 140 -1.65 0.44 -10.68
CA THR A 140 -3.11 0.51 -10.59
C THR A 140 -3.56 1.63 -9.65
N ALA A 141 -2.89 1.79 -8.50
CA ALA A 141 -3.19 2.85 -7.54
C ALA A 141 -3.00 4.25 -8.16
N ILE A 142 -1.94 4.44 -8.97
CA ILE A 142 -1.67 5.71 -9.65
C ILE A 142 -2.73 5.98 -10.72
N PHE A 143 -3.10 4.98 -11.55
CA PHE A 143 -4.18 5.14 -12.53
C PHE A 143 -5.52 5.47 -11.86
N ASN A 144 -5.84 4.84 -10.74
CA ASN A 144 -7.04 5.16 -9.96
C ASN A 144 -6.99 6.60 -9.40
N ALA A 145 -5.84 7.04 -8.89
CA ALA A 145 -5.65 8.41 -8.41
C ALA A 145 -5.82 9.44 -9.52
N LEU A 146 -5.28 9.16 -10.72
CA LEU A 146 -5.46 10.00 -11.90
C LEU A 146 -6.93 10.04 -12.35
N GLY A 147 -7.62 8.89 -12.34
CA GLY A 147 -9.06 8.83 -12.61
C GLY A 147 -9.88 9.66 -11.63
N GLN A 148 -9.57 9.57 -10.34
CA GLN A 148 -10.20 10.39 -9.31
C GLN A 148 -9.88 11.88 -9.46
N LEU A 149 -8.69 12.24 -9.92
CA LEU A 149 -8.34 13.63 -10.20
C LEU A 149 -9.25 14.24 -11.30
N VAL A 150 -9.63 13.45 -12.29
CA VAL A 150 -10.55 13.92 -13.35
C VAL A 150 -11.99 14.06 -12.83
N VAL A 151 -12.45 13.10 -12.03
CA VAL A 151 -13.84 13.06 -11.53
C VAL A 151 -14.07 13.98 -10.33
N ASN A 152 -13.11 13.99 -9.39
CA ASN A 152 -13.21 14.67 -8.08
C ASN A 152 -12.01 15.59 -7.82
N PHE A 153 -11.72 16.50 -8.74
CA PHE A 153 -10.54 17.37 -8.73
C PHE A 153 -10.27 18.02 -7.36
N ALA A 154 -11.29 18.71 -6.80
CA ALA A 154 -11.12 19.49 -5.57
C ALA A 154 -10.81 18.66 -4.32
N SER A 155 -11.31 17.42 -4.23
CA SER A 155 -11.03 16.52 -3.11
C SER A 155 -9.71 15.77 -3.31
N THR A 156 -9.42 15.36 -4.54
CA THR A 156 -8.22 14.59 -4.87
C THR A 156 -6.95 15.43 -4.76
N ILE A 157 -6.97 16.68 -5.22
CA ILE A 157 -5.83 17.59 -5.11
C ILE A 157 -5.44 17.86 -3.64
N LYS A 158 -6.43 17.83 -2.74
CA LYS A 158 -6.18 17.94 -1.30
C LYS A 158 -5.46 16.71 -0.71
N GLN A 159 -5.48 15.58 -1.36
CA GLN A 159 -4.85 14.34 -0.91
C GLN A 159 -3.50 14.10 -1.59
N MET A 160 -3.24 14.76 -2.72
CA MET A 160 -1.96 14.67 -3.43
C MET A 160 -0.84 15.32 -2.63
N SER A 161 0.34 14.73 -2.74
CA SER A 161 1.57 15.30 -2.22
C SER A 161 2.37 15.91 -3.36
N GLY A 162 2.71 17.17 -3.22
CA GLY A 162 3.60 17.87 -4.14
C GLY A 162 5.06 17.85 -3.64
N PRO A 163 5.90 18.76 -4.14
CA PRO A 163 7.32 18.80 -3.82
C PRO A 163 7.61 18.90 -2.31
N VAL A 164 6.80 19.64 -1.56
CA VAL A 164 6.95 19.83 -0.11
C VAL A 164 6.58 18.54 0.63
N GLY A 165 5.50 17.89 0.22
CA GLY A 165 5.07 16.60 0.78
C GLY A 165 6.09 15.49 0.50
N ILE A 166 6.64 15.43 -0.71
CA ILE A 166 7.71 14.48 -1.08
C ILE A 166 8.95 14.72 -0.23
N TYR A 167 9.35 15.99 -0.02
CA TYR A 167 10.49 16.32 0.85
C TYR A 167 10.28 15.81 2.28
N LYS A 168 9.08 16.01 2.85
CA LYS A 168 8.74 15.53 4.19
C LYS A 168 8.85 14.00 4.30
N VAL A 169 8.26 13.27 3.35
CA VAL A 169 8.33 11.81 3.31
C VAL A 169 9.79 11.34 3.18
N THR A 170 10.58 11.99 2.32
CA THR A 170 12.01 11.67 2.13
C THR A 170 12.81 11.91 3.40
N SER A 171 12.53 12.99 4.14
CA SER A 171 13.18 13.27 5.43
C SER A 171 12.87 12.20 6.46
N GLN A 172 11.60 11.80 6.59
CA GLN A 172 11.16 10.75 7.51
C GLN A 172 11.80 9.39 7.18
N VAL A 173 11.86 9.05 5.89
CA VAL A 173 12.52 7.82 5.43
C VAL A 173 14.01 7.83 5.76
N ARG A 174 14.68 8.97 5.57
CA ARG A 174 16.10 9.13 5.93
C ARG A 174 16.33 9.00 7.43
N GLU A 175 15.48 9.61 8.26
CA GLU A 175 15.55 9.53 9.72
C GLU A 175 15.31 8.10 10.24
N SER A 176 14.50 7.30 9.54
CA SER A 176 14.29 5.89 9.87
C SER A 176 15.55 5.03 9.72
N GLY A 177 16.57 5.50 8.99
CA GLY A 177 17.81 4.78 8.71
C GLY A 177 17.65 3.51 7.87
N SER A 178 16.45 3.23 7.37
CA SER A 178 16.15 2.01 6.60
C SER A 178 16.51 2.19 5.13
N MET A 179 17.59 1.55 4.68
CA MET A 179 17.98 1.52 3.29
C MET A 179 16.88 0.90 2.40
N THR A 180 16.21 -0.12 2.88
CA THR A 180 15.11 -0.78 2.16
C THR A 180 13.97 0.21 1.91
N THR A 181 13.54 0.97 2.92
CA THR A 181 12.48 1.99 2.79
C THR A 181 12.87 3.09 1.81
N LEU A 182 14.15 3.49 1.80
CA LEU A 182 14.67 4.47 0.85
C LEU A 182 14.59 3.94 -0.59
N LEU A 183 15.00 2.68 -0.82
CA LEU A 183 14.91 2.04 -2.13
C LEU A 183 13.46 1.96 -2.62
N TYR A 184 12.52 1.61 -1.74
CA TYR A 184 11.08 1.62 -2.07
C TYR A 184 10.57 3.00 -2.45
N LEU A 185 10.98 4.05 -1.74
CA LEU A 185 10.61 5.42 -2.09
C LEU A 185 11.11 5.81 -3.47
N VAL A 186 12.37 5.49 -3.80
CA VAL A 186 12.96 5.76 -5.12
C VAL A 186 12.23 4.98 -6.22
N ALA A 187 11.91 3.70 -5.96
CA ALA A 187 11.15 2.89 -6.89
C ALA A 187 9.74 3.44 -7.14
N MET A 188 9.03 3.84 -6.08
CA MET A 188 7.71 4.45 -6.16
C MET A 188 7.73 5.73 -7.00
N LEU A 189 8.71 6.60 -6.79
CA LEU A 189 8.89 7.82 -7.59
C LEU A 189 9.17 7.48 -9.06
N SER A 190 9.98 6.45 -9.31
CA SER A 190 10.28 5.98 -10.68
C SER A 190 9.04 5.44 -11.39
N VAL A 191 8.18 4.67 -10.70
CA VAL A 191 6.89 4.20 -11.24
C VAL A 191 5.97 5.38 -11.54
N ASN A 192 5.86 6.34 -10.62
CA ASN A 192 5.06 7.54 -10.83
C ASN A 192 5.48 8.31 -12.09
N ILE A 193 6.78 8.58 -12.25
CA ILE A 193 7.32 9.25 -13.45
C ILE A 193 7.06 8.41 -14.70
N GLY A 194 7.21 7.08 -14.59
CA GLY A 194 6.94 6.18 -15.71
C GLY A 194 5.49 6.23 -16.19
N ILE A 195 4.54 6.22 -15.28
CA ILE A 195 3.10 6.29 -15.60
C ILE A 195 2.73 7.66 -16.15
N LEU A 196 3.20 8.73 -15.50
CA LEU A 196 2.95 10.09 -16.00
C LEU A 196 3.47 10.26 -17.43
N ASN A 197 4.66 9.72 -17.74
CA ASN A 197 5.22 9.76 -19.09
C ASN A 197 4.44 8.92 -20.12
N LEU A 198 3.61 7.96 -19.71
CA LEU A 198 2.72 7.21 -20.61
C LEU A 198 1.42 7.95 -20.93
N LEU A 199 1.09 8.99 -20.16
CA LEU A 199 -0.16 9.75 -20.39
C LEU A 199 -0.12 10.51 -21.73
N PRO A 200 -1.27 10.64 -22.42
CA PRO A 200 -1.39 11.39 -23.66
C PRO A 200 -1.42 12.90 -23.43
N ILE A 201 -0.58 13.39 -22.53
CA ILE A 201 -0.50 14.82 -22.20
C ILE A 201 0.60 15.46 -23.05
N PRO A 202 0.29 16.48 -23.86
CA PRO A 202 1.29 17.16 -24.67
C PRO A 202 2.45 17.68 -23.80
N GLY A 203 3.67 17.38 -24.24
CA GLY A 203 4.88 17.67 -23.47
C GLY A 203 5.49 16.46 -22.75
N LEU A 204 4.78 15.33 -22.68
CA LEU A 204 5.28 14.05 -22.14
C LEU A 204 5.54 13.04 -23.28
N ASP A 205 6.30 11.99 -22.99
CA ASP A 205 6.73 10.98 -23.99
C ASP A 205 5.52 10.24 -24.59
N GLY A 206 4.49 9.94 -23.78
CA GLY A 206 3.27 9.25 -24.21
C GLY A 206 2.52 10.02 -25.30
N TYR A 207 2.48 11.34 -25.22
CA TYR A 207 1.90 12.16 -26.28
C TYR A 207 2.66 12.02 -27.59
N GLN A 208 4.00 12.02 -27.55
CA GLN A 208 4.82 11.89 -28.74
C GLN A 208 4.62 10.53 -29.41
N ALA A 209 4.55 9.45 -28.60
CA ALA A 209 4.28 8.11 -29.10
C ALA A 209 2.90 8.01 -29.80
N ILE A 210 1.86 8.58 -29.17
CA ILE A 210 0.51 8.59 -29.75
C ILE A 210 0.47 9.46 -31.00
N LEU A 211 1.11 10.62 -30.99
CA LEU A 211 1.19 11.49 -32.14
C LEU A 211 1.86 10.78 -33.33
N SER A 212 3.00 10.12 -33.10
CA SER A 212 3.71 9.35 -34.12
C SER A 212 2.85 8.20 -34.68
N LEU A 213 2.08 7.53 -33.80
CA LEU A 213 1.15 6.48 -34.20
C LEU A 213 0.04 7.04 -35.11
N ILE A 214 -0.55 8.20 -34.76
CA ILE A 214 -1.59 8.87 -35.54
C ILE A 214 -1.03 9.29 -36.92
N GLU A 215 0.15 9.90 -36.97
CA GLU A 215 0.84 10.29 -38.20
C GLU A 215 1.13 9.08 -39.11
N GLY A 216 1.54 7.97 -38.50
CA GLY A 216 1.75 6.70 -39.23
C GLY A 216 0.47 6.13 -39.84
N ILE A 217 -0.67 6.20 -39.14
CA ILE A 217 -1.97 5.73 -39.64
C ILE A 217 -2.52 6.65 -40.74
N ILE A 218 -2.42 7.96 -40.52
CA ILE A 218 -2.99 8.95 -41.47
C ILE A 218 -2.06 9.17 -42.65
N HIS A 219 -0.80 8.70 -42.60
CA HIS A 219 0.24 8.92 -43.63
C HIS A 219 0.47 10.41 -43.92
N ARG A 220 0.24 11.28 -42.96
CA ARG A 220 0.46 12.73 -43.07
C ARG A 220 0.96 13.27 -41.73
N GLU A 221 1.92 14.18 -41.77
CA GLU A 221 2.41 14.87 -40.60
C GLU A 221 1.41 15.93 -40.13
N VAL A 222 1.22 16.00 -38.78
CA VAL A 222 0.45 17.08 -38.16
C VAL A 222 1.21 18.39 -38.32
N PRO A 223 0.55 19.51 -38.72
CA PRO A 223 1.23 20.80 -38.88
C PRO A 223 2.01 21.21 -37.63
N VAL A 224 3.25 21.67 -37.80
CA VAL A 224 4.16 22.05 -36.71
C VAL A 224 3.53 23.08 -35.77
N LYS A 225 2.72 24.01 -36.27
CA LYS A 225 1.99 25.00 -35.48
C LYS A 225 1.02 24.33 -34.47
N VAL A 226 0.34 23.27 -34.89
CA VAL A 226 -0.61 22.51 -34.04
C VAL A 226 0.16 21.74 -32.99
N LYS A 227 1.25 21.05 -33.35
CA LYS A 227 2.13 20.37 -32.42
C LYS A 227 2.64 21.32 -31.31
N TYR A 228 3.14 22.48 -31.71
CA TYR A 228 3.65 23.49 -30.81
C TYR A 228 2.56 24.04 -29.86
N ALA A 229 1.39 24.38 -30.39
CA ALA A 229 0.26 24.88 -29.61
C ALA A 229 -0.19 23.87 -28.55
N LEU A 230 -0.32 22.58 -28.93
CA LEU A 230 -0.67 21.50 -28.02
C LEU A 230 0.41 21.30 -26.95
N GLN A 231 1.69 21.36 -27.32
CA GLN A 231 2.80 21.21 -26.40
C GLN A 231 2.83 22.34 -25.35
N VAL A 232 2.60 23.58 -25.75
CA VAL A 232 2.50 24.73 -24.83
C VAL A 232 1.31 24.58 -23.89
N LEU A 233 0.16 24.12 -24.40
CA LEU A 233 -1.04 23.88 -23.60
C LEU A 233 -0.80 22.78 -22.56
N GLY A 234 -0.20 21.66 -22.97
CA GLY A 234 0.14 20.56 -22.05
C GLY A 234 1.12 20.97 -20.96
N LEU A 235 2.16 21.73 -21.33
CA LEU A 235 3.12 22.27 -20.40
C LEU A 235 2.44 23.22 -19.39
N ALA A 236 1.59 24.13 -19.86
CA ALA A 236 0.82 25.03 -19.00
C ALA A 236 -0.09 24.27 -18.02
N LEU A 237 -0.71 23.18 -18.46
CA LEU A 237 -1.54 22.30 -17.60
C LEU A 237 -0.70 21.64 -16.51
N VAL A 238 0.44 21.05 -16.86
CA VAL A 238 1.35 20.38 -15.89
C VAL A 238 1.89 21.38 -14.89
N PHE A 239 2.35 22.56 -15.32
CA PHE A 239 2.82 23.60 -14.39
C PHE A 239 1.69 24.16 -13.53
N GLY A 240 0.50 24.36 -14.08
CA GLY A 240 -0.67 24.80 -13.32
C GLY A 240 -1.05 23.81 -12.23
N LEU A 241 -1.05 22.51 -12.54
CA LEU A 241 -1.28 21.46 -11.56
C LEU A 241 -0.20 21.44 -10.48
N MET A 242 1.08 21.54 -10.87
CA MET A 242 2.20 21.59 -9.93
C MET A 242 2.08 22.76 -8.96
N ILE A 243 1.74 23.95 -9.45
CA ILE A 243 1.52 25.14 -8.61
C ILE A 243 0.35 24.91 -7.64
N ALA A 244 -0.76 24.37 -8.13
CA ALA A 244 -1.96 24.10 -7.30
C ALA A 244 -1.67 23.08 -6.19
N VAL A 245 -0.95 21.99 -6.49
CA VAL A 245 -0.57 20.97 -5.50
C VAL A 245 0.44 21.54 -4.49
N THR A 246 1.44 22.30 -4.96
CA THR A 246 2.43 22.94 -4.08
C THR A 246 1.77 23.96 -3.13
N TYR A 247 0.83 24.74 -3.61
CA TYR A 247 0.05 25.66 -2.78
C TYR A 247 -0.72 24.90 -1.69
N GLN A 248 -1.35 23.78 -2.05
CA GLN A 248 -2.07 22.94 -1.11
C GLN A 248 -1.14 22.30 -0.06
N ASP A 249 0.07 21.89 -0.46
CA ASP A 249 1.08 21.36 0.46
C ASP A 249 1.50 22.41 1.48
N LEU A 250 1.75 23.63 1.03
CA LEU A 250 2.10 24.75 1.92
C LEU A 250 1.00 25.03 2.93
N LEU A 251 -0.26 25.04 2.51
CA LEU A 251 -1.38 25.23 3.42
C LEU A 251 -1.47 24.15 4.51
N ARG A 252 -1.04 22.91 4.20
CA ARG A 252 -0.98 21.81 5.19
C ARG A 252 0.22 21.94 6.13
N PHE A 253 1.31 22.54 5.64
CA PHE A 253 2.52 22.71 6.44
C PHE A 253 2.35 23.79 7.52
N PHE A 254 1.50 24.79 7.28
CA PHE A 254 1.23 25.89 8.20
C PHE A 254 -0.02 25.66 9.10
N LYS A 255 -0.72 24.53 8.94
CA LYS A 255 -1.80 24.08 9.85
C LYS A 255 -1.29 23.02 10.83
#